data_894fdcbe6df6683ee852e28dca0244e5
#
_entry.id   894fdcbe6df6683ee852e28dca0244e5
#
_cell.length_a   1.000
_cell.length_b   1.000
_cell.length_c   1.000
_cell.angle_alpha   90.00
_cell.angle_beta   90.00
_cell.angle_gamma   90.00
#
_symmetry.space_group_name_H-M   'P 1'
#
loop_
_entity.id
_entity.type
_entity.pdbx_description
1 polymer ?
#
loop_
_entity_poly.entity_id
_entity_poly.type
_entity_poly.pdbx_seq_one_letter_code
_entity_poly.pdbx_strand_id
1 'polypeptide(L)'
;MADHTLVGQNYTTPDIVAKVTGTAKYAEDFRADGMLFAKLLLSPMPHARVKSIDTSAALAMPGVKAIITVDDLPSPVAGASLGEGITASTLSERGLTMEPMYEGEPILALAAVDELTAAEAIEKIQVEYEPLPFAVDPIASLRPGGANARTQGNVWMRPPAPAGGQAPQARSEEHTSELQSRFGISYAVF
;
A
#
# COMPACT_ATOMS: atom_id res chain seq x y z
N MET A 1 23.27 -25.97 -29.52
CA MET A 1 21.92 -25.64 -29.01
C MET A 1 21.85 -26.15 -27.60
N ALA A 2 21.41 -25.35 -26.67
CA ALA A 2 21.22 -25.84 -25.31
C ALA A 2 20.04 -26.83 -25.29
N ASP A 3 20.29 -28.01 -24.71
CA ASP A 3 19.27 -29.08 -24.61
C ASP A 3 18.32 -28.66 -23.44
N HIS A 4 17.14 -28.18 -23.80
CA HIS A 4 16.13 -27.79 -22.81
C HIS A 4 15.31 -29.00 -22.39
N THR A 5 15.44 -29.43 -21.15
CA THR A 5 14.78 -30.66 -20.64
C THR A 5 13.30 -30.46 -20.30
N LEU A 6 12.85 -29.22 -20.11
CA LEU A 6 11.47 -28.88 -19.70
C LEU A 6 10.66 -28.21 -20.80
N VAL A 7 11.31 -27.59 -21.77
CA VAL A 7 10.60 -26.87 -22.86
C VAL A 7 9.88 -27.89 -23.74
N GLY A 8 8.58 -27.67 -23.96
CA GLY A 8 7.74 -28.55 -24.77
C GLY A 8 7.29 -29.84 -24.08
N GLN A 9 7.56 -30.00 -22.78
CA GLN A 9 7.10 -31.12 -21.97
C GLN A 9 5.93 -30.72 -21.08
N ASN A 10 4.98 -31.65 -20.92
CA ASN A 10 3.96 -31.52 -19.87
C ASN A 10 4.62 -31.76 -18.51
N TYR A 11 4.86 -30.66 -17.78
CA TYR A 11 5.46 -30.72 -16.47
C TYR A 11 4.39 -30.54 -15.38
N THR A 12 4.30 -31.53 -14.50
CA THR A 12 3.43 -31.44 -13.32
C THR A 12 4.19 -30.73 -12.20
N THR A 13 3.72 -29.55 -11.81
CA THR A 13 4.34 -28.82 -10.70
C THR A 13 4.19 -29.58 -9.39
N PRO A 14 5.20 -29.56 -8.48
CA PRO A 14 5.15 -30.32 -7.23
C PRO A 14 3.95 -29.96 -6.32
N ASP A 15 3.44 -28.76 -6.45
CA ASP A 15 2.36 -28.21 -5.65
C ASP A 15 0.96 -28.41 -6.24
N ILE A 16 0.86 -28.97 -7.48
CA ILE A 16 -0.44 -29.07 -8.17
C ILE A 16 -1.42 -29.96 -7.41
N VAL A 17 -0.94 -31.04 -6.81
CA VAL A 17 -1.80 -31.95 -6.05
C VAL A 17 -2.42 -31.23 -4.86
N ALA A 18 -1.61 -30.47 -4.11
CA ALA A 18 -2.10 -29.70 -2.98
C ALA A 18 -3.12 -28.63 -3.41
N LYS A 19 -2.88 -28.00 -4.57
CA LYS A 19 -3.81 -26.99 -5.12
C LYS A 19 -5.15 -27.59 -5.53
N VAL A 20 -5.14 -28.68 -6.31
CA VAL A 20 -6.39 -29.27 -6.82
C VAL A 20 -7.17 -30.02 -5.75
N THR A 21 -6.52 -30.47 -4.68
CA THR A 21 -7.19 -31.11 -3.54
C THR A 21 -7.61 -30.14 -2.44
N GLY A 22 -7.31 -28.83 -2.58
CA GLY A 22 -7.62 -27.81 -1.58
C GLY A 22 -6.78 -27.90 -0.30
N THR A 23 -5.66 -28.62 -0.32
CA THR A 23 -4.75 -28.74 0.83
C THR A 23 -3.58 -27.75 0.80
N ALA A 24 -3.41 -27.04 -0.32
CA ALA A 24 -2.45 -25.93 -0.40
C ALA A 24 -2.83 -24.83 0.59
N LYS A 25 -1.83 -24.33 1.30
CA LYS A 25 -2.02 -23.23 2.25
C LYS A 25 -1.38 -21.95 1.71
N TYR A 26 -2.12 -20.88 1.74
CA TYR A 26 -1.69 -19.53 1.41
C TYR A 26 -1.56 -18.69 2.69
N ALA A 27 -1.11 -17.46 2.59
CA ALA A 27 -0.85 -16.61 3.76
C ALA A 27 -2.05 -16.50 4.71
N GLU A 28 -3.26 -16.38 4.16
CA GLU A 28 -4.50 -16.27 4.95
C GLU A 28 -4.97 -17.56 5.61
N ASP A 29 -4.43 -18.72 5.19
CA ASP A 29 -4.78 -20.01 5.78
C ASP A 29 -3.95 -20.36 7.02
N PHE A 30 -2.90 -19.58 7.29
CA PHE A 30 -2.08 -19.78 8.48
C PHE A 30 -2.74 -19.12 9.68
N ARG A 31 -2.84 -19.86 10.77
CA ARG A 31 -3.39 -19.41 12.04
C ARG A 31 -2.39 -19.71 13.15
N ALA A 32 -2.27 -18.78 14.09
CA ALA A 32 -1.47 -18.94 15.29
C ALA A 32 -2.37 -18.75 16.53
N ASP A 33 -2.02 -19.38 17.62
CA ASP A 33 -2.75 -19.23 18.88
C ASP A 33 -2.69 -17.78 19.34
N GLY A 34 -3.85 -17.20 19.63
CA GLY A 34 -3.97 -15.80 20.03
C GLY A 34 -3.80 -14.79 18.89
N MET A 35 -3.80 -15.22 17.63
CA MET A 35 -3.77 -14.32 16.49
C MET A 35 -4.94 -13.35 16.50
N LEU A 36 -4.66 -12.08 16.17
CA LEU A 36 -5.68 -11.06 16.02
C LEU A 36 -5.90 -10.76 14.53
N PHE A 37 -7.10 -10.29 14.23
CA PHE A 37 -7.50 -9.87 12.90
C PHE A 37 -7.51 -8.35 12.84
N ALA A 38 -6.76 -7.80 11.91
CA ALA A 38 -6.70 -6.36 11.72
C ALA A 38 -7.62 -5.91 10.60
N LYS A 39 -8.27 -4.76 10.78
CA LYS A 39 -9.04 -4.05 9.78
C LYS A 39 -8.60 -2.60 9.72
N LEU A 40 -8.51 -2.06 8.50
CA LEU A 40 -8.17 -0.65 8.30
C LEU A 40 -9.45 0.17 8.11
N LEU A 41 -9.50 1.34 8.74
CA LEU A 41 -10.46 2.37 8.40
C LEU A 41 -9.87 3.20 7.26
N LEU A 42 -10.55 3.20 6.13
CA LEU A 42 -10.12 3.88 4.92
C LEU A 42 -10.84 5.22 4.76
N SER A 43 -10.18 6.19 4.15
CA SER A 43 -10.80 7.47 3.82
C SER A 43 -11.85 7.30 2.73
N PRO A 44 -13.07 7.85 2.92
CA PRO A 44 -14.07 7.92 1.85
C PRO A 44 -13.87 9.16 0.96
N MET A 45 -12.85 9.99 1.24
CA MET A 45 -12.63 11.28 0.60
C MET A 45 -11.36 11.28 -0.22
N PRO A 46 -11.37 11.93 -1.40
CA PRO A 46 -10.19 12.01 -2.26
C PRO A 46 -9.06 12.90 -1.69
N HIS A 47 -9.41 13.87 -0.84
CA HIS A 47 -8.49 14.66 -0.04
C HIS A 47 -9.23 15.33 1.12
N ALA A 48 -8.79 15.07 2.31
CA ALA A 48 -9.39 15.64 3.52
C ALA A 48 -8.37 15.71 4.66
N ARG A 49 -8.72 16.49 5.67
CA ARG A 49 -8.06 16.44 6.97
C ARG A 49 -8.99 15.81 7.98
N VAL A 50 -8.50 14.85 8.72
CA VAL A 50 -9.21 14.25 9.85
C VAL A 50 -9.15 15.21 11.02
N LYS A 51 -10.30 15.74 11.46
CA LYS A 51 -10.40 16.64 12.61
C LYS A 51 -10.47 15.90 13.93
N SER A 52 -11.28 14.87 13.96
CA SER A 52 -11.48 14.04 15.15
C SER A 52 -11.84 12.62 14.77
N ILE A 53 -11.47 11.68 15.64
CA ILE A 53 -11.83 10.27 15.54
C ILE A 53 -12.42 9.87 16.89
N ASP A 54 -13.67 9.41 16.89
CA ASP A 54 -14.29 8.81 18.07
C ASP A 54 -14.27 7.28 17.93
N THR A 55 -13.43 6.64 18.71
CA THR A 55 -13.25 5.19 18.76
C THR A 55 -13.95 4.55 19.95
N SER A 56 -14.64 5.32 20.79
CA SER A 56 -15.17 4.86 22.09
C SER A 56 -16.16 3.71 21.93
N ALA A 57 -17.06 3.78 20.96
CA ALA A 57 -18.04 2.74 20.69
C ALA A 57 -17.39 1.44 20.17
N ALA A 58 -16.34 1.54 19.37
CA ALA A 58 -15.58 0.39 18.87
C ALA A 58 -14.77 -0.26 20.00
N LEU A 59 -14.09 0.52 20.83
CA LEU A 59 -13.31 0.01 21.96
C LEU A 59 -14.17 -0.65 23.05
N ALA A 60 -15.44 -0.25 23.18
CA ALA A 60 -16.38 -0.86 24.10
C ALA A 60 -16.89 -2.23 23.63
N MET A 61 -16.64 -2.61 22.36
CA MET A 61 -17.08 -3.91 21.84
C MET A 61 -16.26 -5.06 22.43
N PRO A 62 -16.92 -6.13 22.90
CA PRO A 62 -16.24 -7.36 23.30
C PRO A 62 -15.45 -7.92 22.12
N GLY A 63 -14.18 -8.25 22.34
CA GLY A 63 -13.31 -8.83 21.31
C GLY A 63 -12.39 -7.83 20.60
N VAL A 64 -12.67 -6.55 20.65
CA VAL A 64 -11.73 -5.52 20.18
C VAL A 64 -10.55 -5.44 21.15
N LYS A 65 -9.33 -5.44 20.64
CA LYS A 65 -8.09 -5.49 21.41
C LYS A 65 -7.29 -4.21 21.36
N ALA A 66 -7.21 -3.60 20.20
CA ALA A 66 -6.44 -2.37 20.03
C ALA A 66 -6.94 -1.58 18.81
N ILE A 67 -6.75 -0.28 18.88
CA ILE A 67 -6.86 0.64 17.75
C ILE A 67 -5.56 1.45 17.74
N ILE A 68 -4.95 1.56 16.59
CA ILE A 68 -3.73 2.35 16.36
C ILE A 68 -3.99 3.43 15.32
N THR A 69 -3.40 4.58 15.54
CA THR A 69 -3.44 5.73 14.65
C THR A 69 -2.03 6.10 14.19
N VAL A 70 -1.90 7.16 13.41
CA VAL A 70 -0.58 7.65 12.98
C VAL A 70 0.31 8.06 14.17
N ASP A 71 -0.29 8.48 15.29
CA ASP A 71 0.45 8.93 16.47
C ASP A 71 1.12 7.77 17.23
N ASP A 72 0.59 6.56 17.05
CA ASP A 72 1.15 5.33 17.62
C ASP A 72 2.31 4.76 16.79
N LEU A 73 2.49 5.26 15.56
CA LEU A 73 3.53 4.79 14.67
C LEU A 73 4.87 5.48 14.95
N PRO A 74 5.99 4.76 14.84
CA PRO A 74 7.30 5.36 14.96
C PRO A 74 7.48 6.46 13.90
N SER A 75 8.19 7.52 14.28
CA SER A 75 8.53 8.58 13.32
C SER A 75 9.31 7.99 12.15
N PRO A 76 9.02 8.43 10.91
CA PRO A 76 9.75 7.94 9.74
C PRO A 76 11.23 8.26 9.89
N VAL A 77 12.07 7.27 9.61
CA VAL A 77 13.52 7.47 9.57
C VAL A 77 13.83 8.25 8.30
N ALA A 78 14.26 9.49 8.46
CA ALA A 78 14.69 10.31 7.33
C ALA A 78 15.87 9.62 6.60
N GLY A 79 15.76 9.46 5.30
CA GLY A 79 16.82 8.88 4.47
C GLY A 79 16.90 7.35 4.47
N ALA A 80 15.85 6.65 4.91
CA ALA A 80 15.81 5.20 4.74
C ALA A 80 15.87 4.86 3.23
N SER A 81 16.99 4.24 2.82
CA SER A 81 17.14 3.72 1.47
C SER A 81 16.51 2.34 1.40
N LEU A 82 15.57 2.15 0.50
CA LEU A 82 14.95 0.83 0.25
C LEU A 82 15.83 -0.09 -0.61
N GLY A 83 17.15 0.15 -0.64
CA GLY A 83 18.12 -0.62 -1.44
C GLY A 83 18.13 -0.23 -2.92
N GLU A 84 19.25 -0.51 -3.61
CA GLU A 84 19.43 -0.34 -5.07
C GLU A 84 18.94 0.99 -5.69
N GLY A 85 19.24 2.13 -5.05
CA GLY A 85 19.05 3.46 -5.66
C GLY A 85 17.60 3.92 -5.78
N ILE A 86 16.64 3.23 -5.18
CA ILE A 86 15.30 3.74 -4.99
C ILE A 86 15.33 4.66 -3.78
N THR A 87 15.40 5.96 -4.04
CA THR A 87 15.19 6.95 -3.01
C THR A 87 13.73 6.82 -2.57
N ALA A 88 13.51 6.48 -1.30
CA ALA A 88 12.18 6.61 -0.73
C ALA A 88 11.65 8.00 -1.09
N SER A 89 10.39 8.08 -1.50
CA SER A 89 9.72 9.35 -1.73
C SER A 89 10.05 10.28 -0.57
N THR A 90 10.37 11.53 -0.85
CA THR A 90 10.57 12.56 0.20
C THR A 90 9.28 12.83 1.00
N LEU A 91 8.16 12.32 0.52
CA LEU A 91 6.95 12.16 1.28
C LEU A 91 7.14 10.93 2.16
N SER A 92 7.22 11.13 3.45
CA SER A 92 7.20 10.03 4.42
C SER A 92 5.83 9.35 4.32
N GLU A 93 5.72 8.34 3.49
CA GLU A 93 4.54 7.50 3.42
C GLU A 93 4.45 6.74 4.75
N ARG A 94 3.60 7.24 5.61
CA ARG A 94 3.19 6.51 6.81
C ARG A 94 2.10 5.54 6.40
N GLY A 95 2.10 4.36 7.00
CA GLY A 95 1.03 3.39 6.77
C GLY A 95 -0.36 3.88 7.19
N LEU A 96 -0.43 4.93 8.02
CA LEU A 96 -1.65 5.61 8.47
C LEU A 96 -1.45 7.12 8.37
N THR A 97 -2.54 7.88 8.11
CA THR A 97 -2.48 9.33 7.95
C THR A 97 -3.69 10.04 8.57
N MET A 98 -3.49 11.29 9.02
CA MET A 98 -4.57 12.21 9.40
C MET A 98 -4.95 13.19 8.28
N GLU A 99 -4.25 13.13 7.15
CA GLU A 99 -4.56 13.92 5.96
C GLU A 99 -4.50 13.01 4.73
N PRO A 100 -5.56 12.18 4.52
CA PRO A 100 -5.64 11.31 3.36
C PRO A 100 -5.67 12.12 2.06
N MET A 101 -4.86 11.69 1.10
CA MET A 101 -4.66 12.34 -0.21
C MET A 101 -5.35 11.59 -1.35
N TYR A 102 -5.96 10.45 -1.07
CA TYR A 102 -6.77 9.68 -2.02
C TYR A 102 -7.85 8.87 -1.28
N GLU A 103 -8.92 8.55 -2.01
CA GLU A 103 -9.97 7.67 -1.50
C GLU A 103 -9.41 6.26 -1.27
N GLY A 104 -9.63 5.71 -0.07
CA GLY A 104 -9.09 4.42 0.32
C GLY A 104 -7.77 4.50 1.10
N GLU A 105 -7.21 5.70 1.34
CA GLU A 105 -6.00 5.82 2.17
C GLU A 105 -6.31 5.48 3.63
N PRO A 106 -5.48 4.63 4.29
CA PRO A 106 -5.73 4.20 5.65
C PRO A 106 -5.55 5.32 6.67
N ILE A 107 -6.54 5.46 7.57
CA ILE A 107 -6.56 6.46 8.66
C ILE A 107 -6.14 5.82 9.98
N LEU A 108 -6.68 4.65 10.28
CA LEU A 108 -6.36 3.88 11.48
C LEU A 108 -6.46 2.39 11.21
N ALA A 109 -5.88 1.59 12.10
CA ALA A 109 -6.02 0.15 12.11
C ALA A 109 -6.64 -0.31 13.44
N LEU A 110 -7.57 -1.26 13.35
CA LEU A 110 -8.24 -1.88 14.48
C LEU A 110 -7.89 -3.37 14.49
N ALA A 111 -7.63 -3.93 15.67
CA ALA A 111 -7.38 -5.34 15.86
C ALA A 111 -8.43 -5.97 16.80
N ALA A 112 -9.00 -7.10 16.38
CA ALA A 112 -9.99 -7.85 17.14
C ALA A 112 -9.70 -9.36 17.13
N VAL A 113 -10.43 -10.10 17.93
CA VAL A 113 -10.25 -11.56 18.09
C VAL A 113 -10.68 -12.36 16.87
N ASP A 114 -11.54 -11.81 16.01
CA ASP A 114 -12.01 -12.41 14.77
C ASP A 114 -12.37 -11.34 13.74
N GLU A 115 -12.51 -11.75 12.48
CA GLU A 115 -12.76 -10.87 11.34
C GLU A 115 -14.11 -10.15 11.41
N LEU A 116 -15.15 -10.84 11.91
CA LEU A 116 -16.48 -10.27 12.00
C LEU A 116 -16.51 -9.16 13.05
N THR A 117 -15.93 -9.41 14.21
CA THR A 117 -15.79 -8.40 15.27
C THR A 117 -15.01 -7.18 14.78
N ALA A 118 -13.91 -7.40 14.02
CA ALA A 118 -13.15 -6.30 13.44
C ALA A 118 -13.97 -5.48 12.44
N ALA A 119 -14.75 -6.15 11.58
CA ALA A 119 -15.60 -5.49 10.59
C ALA A 119 -16.71 -4.67 11.24
N GLU A 120 -17.41 -5.23 12.23
CA GLU A 120 -18.49 -4.54 12.95
C GLU A 120 -17.96 -3.37 13.80
N ALA A 121 -16.75 -3.50 14.36
CA ALA A 121 -16.14 -2.46 15.16
C ALA A 121 -15.70 -1.26 14.34
N ILE A 122 -15.15 -1.49 13.13
CA ILE A 122 -14.77 -0.40 12.21
C ILE A 122 -15.97 0.49 11.86
N GLU A 123 -17.14 -0.09 11.67
CA GLU A 123 -18.36 0.66 11.33
C GLU A 123 -18.87 1.55 12.45
N LYS A 124 -18.44 1.30 13.70
CA LYS A 124 -18.82 2.12 14.87
C LYS A 124 -17.90 3.31 15.10
N ILE A 125 -16.79 3.39 14.38
CA ILE A 125 -15.86 4.49 14.49
C ILE A 125 -16.43 5.69 13.73
N GLN A 126 -16.50 6.83 14.41
CA GLN A 126 -16.96 8.08 13.80
C GLN A 126 -15.76 8.97 13.52
N VAL A 127 -15.69 9.49 12.30
CA VAL A 127 -14.62 10.39 11.86
C VAL A 127 -15.22 11.67 11.32
N GLU A 128 -14.72 12.79 11.82
CA GLU A 128 -15.05 14.11 11.28
C GLU A 128 -13.97 14.55 10.28
N TYR A 129 -14.40 14.80 9.05
CA TYR A 129 -13.52 15.23 7.96
C TYR A 129 -13.71 16.69 7.62
N GLU A 130 -12.62 17.36 7.31
CA GLU A 130 -12.56 18.63 6.63
C GLU A 130 -12.15 18.40 5.19
N PRO A 131 -13.05 18.57 4.21
CA PRO A 131 -12.68 18.43 2.80
C PRO A 131 -11.61 19.44 2.40
N LEU A 132 -10.61 18.97 1.68
CA LEU A 132 -9.54 19.82 1.13
C LEU A 132 -9.62 19.82 -0.41
N PRO A 133 -9.06 20.83 -1.07
CA PRO A 133 -9.01 20.87 -2.53
C PRO A 133 -8.28 19.65 -3.09
N PHE A 134 -8.79 19.11 -4.18
CA PHE A 134 -8.19 17.95 -4.87
C PHE A 134 -8.31 18.09 -6.39
N ALA A 135 -7.48 17.36 -7.12
CA ALA A 135 -7.52 17.26 -8.57
C ALA A 135 -7.69 15.81 -8.98
N VAL A 136 -8.78 15.51 -9.71
CA VAL A 136 -9.04 14.16 -10.26
C VAL A 136 -8.49 14.05 -11.68
N ASP A 137 -8.48 15.15 -12.44
CA ASP A 137 -7.90 15.18 -13.77
C ASP A 137 -6.37 15.15 -13.71
N PRO A 138 -5.73 14.06 -14.23
CA PRO A 138 -4.29 13.93 -14.19
C PRO A 138 -3.57 15.03 -14.98
N ILE A 139 -4.16 15.54 -16.05
CA ILE A 139 -3.56 16.64 -16.85
C ILE A 139 -3.60 17.96 -16.06
N ALA A 140 -4.70 18.23 -15.38
CA ALA A 140 -4.79 19.40 -14.51
C ALA A 140 -3.82 19.31 -13.33
N SER A 141 -3.63 18.11 -12.77
CA SER A 141 -2.70 17.85 -11.66
C SER A 141 -1.23 18.10 -12.02
N LEU A 142 -0.85 17.95 -13.28
CA LEU A 142 0.52 18.22 -13.74
C LEU A 142 0.87 19.72 -13.79
N ARG A 143 -0.13 20.60 -13.83
CA ARG A 143 0.07 22.04 -14.00
C ARG A 143 0.38 22.72 -12.66
N PRO A 144 1.30 23.71 -12.63
CA PRO A 144 1.49 24.56 -11.46
C PRO A 144 0.21 25.30 -11.08
N GLY A 145 0.00 25.53 -9.80
CA GLY A 145 -1.15 26.31 -9.29
C GLY A 145 -2.48 25.55 -9.27
N GLY A 146 -2.52 24.29 -9.66
CA GLY A 146 -3.67 23.41 -9.45
C GLY A 146 -3.87 23.05 -7.98
N ALA A 147 -5.04 22.50 -7.63
CA ALA A 147 -5.30 21.98 -6.29
C ALA A 147 -4.24 20.91 -5.95
N ASN A 148 -3.62 21.03 -4.76
CA ASN A 148 -2.53 20.18 -4.28
C ASN A 148 -1.28 20.12 -5.17
N ALA A 149 -1.16 21.00 -6.14
CA ALA A 149 0.02 21.06 -6.98
C ALA A 149 1.22 21.62 -6.21
N ARG A 150 2.38 20.98 -6.39
CA ARG A 150 3.66 21.58 -5.98
C ARG A 150 3.90 22.87 -6.76
N THR A 151 4.79 23.73 -6.26
CA THR A 151 5.13 25.02 -6.89
C THR A 151 5.46 24.90 -8.38
N GLN A 152 6.08 23.82 -8.80
CA GLN A 152 6.47 23.51 -10.18
C GLN A 152 5.53 22.54 -10.89
N GLY A 153 4.38 22.21 -10.31
CA GLY A 153 3.50 21.12 -10.75
C GLY A 153 3.90 19.78 -10.15
N ASN A 154 3.03 18.80 -10.32
CA ASN A 154 3.23 17.43 -9.82
C ASN A 154 4.02 16.56 -10.82
N VAL A 155 5.02 17.13 -11.45
CA VAL A 155 5.91 16.42 -12.38
C VAL A 155 7.13 15.92 -11.61
N TRP A 156 7.34 14.62 -11.65
CA TRP A 156 8.59 14.06 -11.14
C TRP A 156 9.69 14.30 -12.18
N MET A 157 10.58 15.24 -11.88
CA MET A 157 11.76 15.46 -12.70
C MET A 157 12.90 14.61 -12.16
N ARG A 158 13.38 13.68 -12.96
CA ARG A 158 14.61 12.96 -12.65
C ARG A 158 15.74 13.99 -12.57
N PRO A 159 16.52 14.02 -11.48
CA PRO A 159 17.70 14.88 -11.43
C PRO A 159 18.59 14.60 -12.66
N PRO A 160 19.16 15.62 -13.31
CA PRO A 160 20.10 15.41 -14.38
C PRO A 160 21.22 14.49 -13.87
N ALA A 161 21.60 13.50 -14.66
CA ALA A 161 22.73 12.63 -14.32
C ALA A 161 23.95 13.51 -14.04
N PRO A 162 24.76 13.23 -13.01
CA PRO A 162 25.96 13.98 -12.72
C PRO A 162 26.83 14.03 -14.00
N ALA A 163 27.35 15.22 -14.30
CA ALA A 163 28.22 15.45 -15.45
C ALA A 163 29.39 14.43 -15.43
N GLY A 164 29.46 13.54 -16.41
CA GLY A 164 30.47 12.46 -16.48
C GLY A 164 29.94 11.07 -16.17
N GLY A 165 28.70 10.92 -15.72
CA GLY A 165 28.06 9.61 -15.65
C GLY A 165 27.59 9.15 -17.02
N GLN A 166 27.87 7.90 -17.40
CA GLN A 166 27.24 7.30 -18.58
C GLN A 166 25.73 7.37 -18.39
N ALA A 167 25.04 7.93 -19.40
CA ALA A 167 23.59 7.84 -19.42
C ALA A 167 23.20 6.36 -19.28
N PRO A 168 22.20 6.03 -18.45
CA PRO A 168 21.72 4.65 -18.36
C PRO A 168 21.39 4.22 -19.79
N GLN A 169 22.08 3.21 -20.30
CA GLN A 169 21.71 2.61 -21.58
C GLN A 169 20.25 2.20 -21.46
N ALA A 170 19.46 2.57 -22.48
CA ALA A 170 18.11 2.07 -22.59
C ALA A 170 18.20 0.54 -22.53
N ARG A 171 17.74 -0.04 -21.40
CA ARG A 171 17.71 -1.47 -21.25
C ARG A 171 16.61 -2.03 -22.15
N SER A 172 16.86 -3.21 -22.70
CA SER A 172 15.92 -3.90 -23.57
C SER A 172 14.55 -4.11 -22.92
N GLU A 173 13.56 -4.42 -23.70
CA GLU A 173 12.17 -4.66 -23.25
C GLU A 173 12.05 -5.70 -22.13
N GLU A 174 13.01 -6.61 -22.01
CA GLU A 174 13.08 -7.60 -20.94
C GLU A 174 13.13 -6.97 -19.55
N HIS A 175 13.80 -5.84 -19.38
CA HIS A 175 13.82 -5.13 -18.11
C HIS A 175 12.51 -4.41 -17.78
N THR A 176 11.76 -4.02 -18.79
CA THR A 176 10.44 -3.42 -18.59
C THR A 176 9.44 -4.48 -18.13
N SER A 177 9.54 -5.70 -18.63
CA SER A 177 8.70 -6.82 -18.20
C SER A 177 9.03 -7.30 -16.78
N GLU A 178 10.31 -7.28 -16.38
CA GLU A 178 10.69 -7.58 -15.00
C GLU A 178 10.20 -6.54 -14.00
N LEU A 179 10.23 -5.26 -14.36
CA LEU A 179 9.64 -4.20 -13.53
C LEU A 179 8.13 -4.33 -13.44
N GLN A 180 7.46 -4.66 -14.54
CA GLN A 180 6.03 -4.92 -14.54
C GLN A 180 5.67 -6.17 -13.73
N SER A 181 6.48 -7.22 -13.78
CA SER A 181 6.25 -8.42 -12.96
C SER A 181 6.45 -8.14 -11.46
N ARG A 182 7.41 -7.32 -11.09
CA ARG A 182 7.61 -6.90 -9.70
C ARG A 182 6.45 -6.07 -9.16
N PHE A 183 5.90 -5.17 -9.97
CA PHE A 183 4.70 -4.40 -9.60
C PHE A 183 3.41 -5.22 -9.73
N GLY A 184 3.31 -6.09 -10.73
CA GLY A 184 2.14 -6.94 -10.95
C GLY A 184 1.92 -7.98 -9.85
N ILE A 185 2.99 -8.49 -9.24
CA ILE A 185 2.89 -9.43 -8.12
C ILE A 185 2.32 -8.77 -6.87
N SER A 186 2.61 -7.50 -6.62
CA SER A 186 2.02 -6.77 -5.49
C SER A 186 0.52 -6.49 -5.67
N TYR A 187 0.01 -6.44 -6.88
CA TYR A 187 -1.43 -6.24 -7.14
C TYR A 187 -2.24 -7.54 -7.23
N ALA A 188 -1.59 -8.67 -7.36
CA ALA A 188 -2.27 -9.97 -7.40
C ALA A 188 -2.54 -10.58 -6.00
N VAL A 189 -2.14 -9.90 -4.94
CA VAL A 189 -2.25 -10.38 -3.55
C VAL A 189 -3.29 -9.59 -2.74
N PHE A 190 -4.05 -8.69 -3.40
CA PHE A 190 -5.13 -7.93 -2.73
C PHE A 190 -6.48 -8.19 -3.38
#